data_f8ab3b9345abc019741509336587de39
#
_entry.id   f8ab3b9345abc019741509336587de39
#
_cell.length_a   1.000
_cell.length_b   1.000
_cell.length_c   1.000
_cell.angle_alpha   90.00
_cell.angle_beta   90.00
_cell.angle_gamma   90.00
#
_symmetry.space_group_name_H-M   'P 1'
#
loop_
_entity.id
_entity.type
_entity.pdbx_description
1 polymer ?
#
loop_
_entity_poly.entity_id
_entity_poly.type
_entity_poly.pdbx_seq_one_letter_code
_entity_poly.pdbx_strand_id
1 'polypeptide(L)'
;SRGLGDVYKRQIATSLSANAELKVGFVYVGPTGDHGWTYQHHEGRNAVEAAGIKTTYVESVPEGADSERVIRQLAQSGHGLIFTTSFGYMDPTNKVAKDFPNVKFEHATGYKREHSNVSTYSARFYQGRTLLGHIAGNMTKTNTIGYIASFPIPEVIRGINAMTLAAQKVNPNIKTKIIWVFTWYDPGKESEAAQALIDQGADIIMQHTDSTAPVQTAEKAGVWSFGQASDMQRFAPKSVLTSIIDDWAPYYVERAKAVQNGTWKQQDTWHGLQEGMVAMGPYNSAMGAKLIKEVEQLQKDLASGKANSFTGPIYDQKGNVIVAAGETADDGLLAGMSVYVKGVEGDIPQ
;
A
#
# COMPACT_ATOMS: atom_id res chain seq x y z
N SER A 1 -15.96 -69.80 -45.58
CA SER A 1 -16.91 -69.50 -44.55
C SER A 1 -16.36 -68.44 -43.57
N ARG A 2 -16.96 -67.40 -43.64
CA ARG A 2 -17.32 -66.29 -42.67
C ARG A 2 -16.33 -66.04 -41.52
N GLY A 3 -15.58 -64.93 -41.63
CA GLY A 3 -14.94 -64.21 -40.51
C GLY A 3 -15.82 -63.10 -40.04
N LEU A 4 -16.02 -63.07 -38.75
CA LEU A 4 -16.69 -61.96 -38.04
C LEU A 4 -15.66 -60.93 -37.70
N GLY A 5 -15.86 -59.71 -38.19
CA GLY A 5 -15.07 -58.57 -37.84
C GLY A 5 -15.43 -57.99 -36.44
N ASP A 6 -14.47 -57.93 -35.57
CA ASP A 6 -14.57 -57.23 -34.29
C ASP A 6 -14.48 -55.73 -34.52
N VAL A 7 -15.61 -55.08 -34.28
CA VAL A 7 -15.69 -53.63 -34.22
C VAL A 7 -15.23 -53.19 -32.84
N TYR A 8 -13.98 -52.76 -32.71
CA TYR A 8 -13.48 -52.08 -31.55
C TYR A 8 -14.14 -50.68 -31.45
N LYS A 9 -15.16 -50.55 -30.62
CA LYS A 9 -15.63 -49.25 -30.14
C LYS A 9 -14.55 -48.69 -29.21
N ARG A 10 -13.72 -47.79 -29.72
CA ARG A 10 -12.94 -46.85 -28.88
C ARG A 10 -13.91 -45.92 -28.16
N GLN A 11 -14.23 -46.25 -26.92
CA GLN A 11 -14.76 -45.24 -25.97
C GLN A 11 -13.64 -44.24 -25.68
N ILE A 12 -13.74 -43.06 -26.30
CA ILE A 12 -12.98 -41.90 -25.87
C ILE A 12 -13.63 -41.49 -24.54
N ALA A 13 -13.02 -41.92 -23.44
CA ALA A 13 -13.32 -41.35 -22.13
C ALA A 13 -12.75 -39.94 -22.13
N THR A 14 -13.57 -38.97 -22.49
CA THR A 14 -13.33 -37.56 -22.15
C THR A 14 -13.41 -37.47 -20.62
N SER A 15 -12.27 -37.61 -19.98
CA SER A 15 -12.12 -37.17 -18.58
C SER A 15 -12.30 -35.67 -18.56
N LEU A 16 -13.54 -35.21 -18.36
CA LEU A 16 -13.81 -33.91 -17.80
C LEU A 16 -13.19 -33.93 -16.41
N SER A 17 -11.92 -33.54 -16.29
CA SER A 17 -11.41 -33.06 -15.02
C SER A 17 -12.30 -31.89 -14.68
N ALA A 18 -13.23 -32.09 -13.75
CA ALA A 18 -13.89 -30.99 -13.09
C ALA A 18 -12.75 -30.17 -12.44
N ASN A 19 -12.32 -29.10 -13.12
CA ASN A 19 -11.43 -28.14 -12.49
C ASN A 19 -12.13 -27.71 -11.19
N ALA A 20 -11.56 -28.09 -10.06
CA ALA A 20 -12.08 -27.64 -8.79
C ALA A 20 -12.15 -26.11 -8.84
N GLU A 21 -13.32 -25.57 -8.52
CA GLU A 21 -13.56 -24.14 -8.56
C GLU A 21 -12.50 -23.40 -7.71
N LEU A 22 -11.83 -22.41 -8.29
CA LEU A 22 -10.79 -21.64 -7.59
C LEU A 22 -11.38 -20.99 -6.35
N LYS A 23 -10.72 -21.22 -5.20
CA LYS A 23 -10.95 -20.50 -3.96
C LYS A 23 -9.76 -19.57 -3.71
N VAL A 24 -10.03 -18.31 -3.41
CA VAL A 24 -9.02 -17.30 -3.10
C VAL A 24 -9.10 -16.91 -1.63
N GLY A 25 -7.98 -17.01 -0.93
CA GLY A 25 -7.86 -16.65 0.49
C GLY A 25 -7.21 -15.27 0.65
N PHE A 26 -7.63 -14.54 1.68
CA PHE A 26 -7.04 -13.25 2.06
C PHE A 26 -6.69 -13.27 3.54
N VAL A 27 -5.50 -12.78 3.89
CA VAL A 27 -5.04 -12.63 5.28
C VAL A 27 -4.77 -11.16 5.55
N TYR A 28 -5.51 -10.58 6.49
CA TYR A 28 -5.47 -9.16 6.82
C TYR A 28 -4.85 -8.93 8.20
N VAL A 29 -4.01 -7.90 8.31
CA VAL A 29 -3.35 -7.51 9.56
C VAL A 29 -4.27 -6.76 10.52
N GLY A 30 -5.21 -5.99 9.99
CA GLY A 30 -6.21 -5.25 10.76
C GLY A 30 -7.64 -5.72 10.52
N PRO A 31 -8.62 -5.09 11.16
CA PRO A 31 -10.03 -5.35 10.92
C PRO A 31 -10.49 -4.74 9.60
N THR A 32 -11.48 -5.34 8.95
CA THR A 32 -12.08 -4.82 7.70
C THR A 32 -12.77 -3.45 7.88
N GLY A 33 -13.05 -3.08 9.12
CA GLY A 33 -13.64 -1.80 9.51
C GLY A 33 -12.62 -0.72 9.90
N ASP A 34 -11.33 -0.87 9.59
CA ASP A 34 -10.30 0.16 9.88
C ASP A 34 -10.49 1.43 9.05
N HIS A 35 -11.17 1.31 7.91
CA HIS A 35 -11.33 2.35 6.89
C HIS A 35 -10.02 2.86 6.27
N GLY A 36 -8.95 2.06 6.40
CA GLY A 36 -7.63 2.32 5.85
C GLY A 36 -7.14 1.15 5.00
N TRP A 37 -5.99 0.60 5.38
CA TRP A 37 -5.29 -0.47 4.66
C TRP A 37 -6.13 -1.72 4.47
N THR A 38 -6.62 -2.31 5.55
CA THR A 38 -7.39 -3.56 5.49
C THR A 38 -8.72 -3.35 4.77
N TYR A 39 -9.39 -2.23 4.98
CA TYR A 39 -10.61 -1.88 4.26
C TYR A 39 -10.38 -1.89 2.73
N GLN A 40 -9.30 -1.27 2.23
CA GLN A 40 -9.01 -1.24 0.78
C GLN A 40 -8.67 -2.61 0.21
N HIS A 41 -7.92 -3.43 0.94
CA HIS A 41 -7.69 -4.83 0.54
C HIS A 41 -9.00 -5.63 0.50
N HIS A 42 -9.92 -5.35 1.43
CA HIS A 42 -11.23 -5.99 1.46
C HIS A 42 -12.10 -5.57 0.28
N GLU A 43 -12.05 -4.30 -0.12
CA GLU A 43 -12.70 -3.83 -1.36
C GLU A 43 -12.13 -4.53 -2.59
N GLY A 44 -10.81 -4.72 -2.65
CA GLY A 44 -10.16 -5.54 -3.69
C GLY A 44 -10.65 -6.98 -3.68
N ARG A 45 -10.83 -7.62 -2.52
CA ARG A 45 -11.44 -8.94 -2.38
C ARG A 45 -12.88 -8.96 -2.90
N ASN A 46 -13.68 -7.95 -2.55
CA ASN A 46 -15.06 -7.82 -3.02
C ASN A 46 -15.12 -7.78 -4.55
N ALA A 47 -14.16 -7.13 -5.21
CA ALA A 47 -14.07 -7.12 -6.66
C ALA A 47 -13.76 -8.51 -7.26
N VAL A 48 -12.92 -9.31 -6.61
CA VAL A 48 -12.66 -10.71 -7.00
C VAL A 48 -13.95 -11.53 -6.90
N GLU A 49 -14.71 -11.37 -5.82
CA GLU A 49 -15.97 -12.06 -5.61
C GLU A 49 -17.05 -11.63 -6.63
N ALA A 50 -17.11 -10.32 -6.92
CA ALA A 50 -17.97 -9.78 -7.97
C ALA A 50 -17.61 -10.29 -9.39
N ALA A 51 -16.33 -10.69 -9.60
CA ALA A 51 -15.89 -11.34 -10.83
C ALA A 51 -16.26 -12.84 -10.90
N GLY A 52 -17.02 -13.37 -9.92
CA GLY A 52 -17.51 -14.74 -9.88
C GLY A 52 -16.52 -15.76 -9.29
N ILE A 53 -15.49 -15.31 -8.59
CA ILE A 53 -14.48 -16.19 -7.96
C ILE A 53 -14.73 -16.23 -6.45
N LYS A 54 -14.83 -17.42 -5.88
CA LYS A 54 -15.07 -17.60 -4.44
C LYS A 54 -13.90 -17.08 -3.61
N THR A 55 -14.23 -16.30 -2.59
CA THR A 55 -13.22 -15.75 -1.67
C THR A 55 -13.53 -16.11 -0.22
N THR A 56 -12.48 -16.16 0.58
CA THR A 56 -12.55 -16.17 2.05
C THR A 56 -11.50 -15.23 2.60
N TYR A 57 -11.68 -14.74 3.83
CA TYR A 57 -10.68 -13.91 4.48
C TYR A 57 -10.59 -14.21 5.98
N VAL A 58 -9.45 -13.87 6.54
CA VAL A 58 -9.22 -13.85 8.00
C VAL A 58 -8.62 -12.50 8.33
N GLU A 59 -9.29 -11.76 9.21
CA GLU A 59 -8.88 -10.41 9.62
C GLU A 59 -8.21 -10.40 11.00
N SER A 60 -7.51 -9.29 11.30
CA SER A 60 -6.84 -9.06 12.58
C SER A 60 -5.85 -10.17 12.93
N VAL A 61 -5.10 -10.64 11.94
CA VAL A 61 -4.10 -11.69 12.11
C VAL A 61 -2.75 -11.03 12.46
N PRO A 62 -2.21 -11.28 13.67
CA PRO A 62 -0.89 -10.75 14.02
C PRO A 62 0.21 -11.27 13.09
N GLU A 63 1.20 -10.42 12.85
CA GLU A 63 2.41 -10.83 12.11
C GLU A 63 3.20 -11.90 12.89
N GLY A 64 3.97 -12.72 12.19
CA GLY A 64 4.78 -13.79 12.76
C GLY A 64 4.08 -15.15 12.78
N ALA A 65 4.10 -15.86 13.91
CA ALA A 65 3.63 -17.25 13.99
C ALA A 65 2.13 -17.42 13.70
N ASP A 66 1.31 -16.47 14.10
CA ASP A 66 -0.13 -16.52 13.83
C ASP A 66 -0.44 -16.41 12.35
N SER A 67 0.26 -15.52 11.63
CA SER A 67 0.09 -15.40 10.18
C SER A 67 0.53 -16.68 9.45
N GLU A 68 1.65 -17.30 9.85
CA GLU A 68 2.05 -18.60 9.28
C GLU A 68 0.96 -19.65 9.45
N ARG A 69 0.40 -19.75 10.65
CA ARG A 69 -0.67 -20.71 10.96
C ARG A 69 -1.91 -20.48 10.07
N VAL A 70 -2.35 -19.23 9.95
CA VAL A 70 -3.54 -18.87 9.13
C VAL A 70 -3.29 -19.13 7.64
N ILE A 71 -2.14 -18.69 7.11
CA ILE A 71 -1.77 -18.94 5.70
C ILE A 71 -1.75 -20.44 5.41
N ARG A 72 -1.17 -21.24 6.31
CA ARG A 72 -1.11 -22.70 6.19
C ARG A 72 -2.51 -23.34 6.22
N GLN A 73 -3.39 -22.88 7.10
CA GLN A 73 -4.78 -23.36 7.16
C GLN A 73 -5.55 -23.08 5.87
N LEU A 74 -5.38 -21.90 5.28
CA LEU A 74 -5.99 -21.58 3.98
C LEU A 74 -5.46 -22.51 2.87
N ALA A 75 -4.14 -22.72 2.81
CA ALA A 75 -3.55 -23.65 1.83
C ALA A 75 -4.06 -25.08 2.00
N GLN A 76 -4.15 -25.58 3.24
CA GLN A 76 -4.68 -26.91 3.55
C GLN A 76 -6.17 -27.07 3.23
N SER A 77 -6.95 -26.00 3.32
CA SER A 77 -8.40 -26.01 3.03
C SER A 77 -8.75 -25.85 1.55
N GLY A 78 -7.75 -25.97 0.67
CA GLY A 78 -7.94 -26.04 -0.78
C GLY A 78 -8.03 -24.69 -1.50
N HIS A 79 -7.48 -23.63 -0.89
CA HIS A 79 -7.32 -22.36 -1.60
C HIS A 79 -6.19 -22.48 -2.63
N GLY A 80 -6.48 -22.13 -3.88
CA GLY A 80 -5.50 -22.17 -4.96
C GLY A 80 -4.67 -20.88 -5.11
N LEU A 81 -5.15 -19.80 -4.52
CA LEU A 81 -4.48 -18.51 -4.45
C LEU A 81 -4.69 -17.89 -3.07
N ILE A 82 -3.64 -17.33 -2.49
CA ILE A 82 -3.68 -16.68 -1.18
C ILE A 82 -2.97 -15.32 -1.27
N PHE A 83 -3.70 -14.24 -0.93
CA PHE A 83 -3.15 -12.91 -0.76
C PHE A 83 -2.80 -12.67 0.71
N THR A 84 -1.56 -12.26 0.97
CA THR A 84 -1.05 -11.96 2.32
C THR A 84 -0.69 -10.47 2.39
N THR A 85 -1.49 -9.69 3.11
CA THR A 85 -1.58 -8.24 2.93
C THR A 85 -0.86 -7.43 4.01
N SER A 86 0.30 -7.89 4.47
CA SER A 86 1.15 -7.11 5.37
C SER A 86 2.64 -7.42 5.17
N PHE A 87 3.49 -6.42 5.33
CA PHE A 87 4.95 -6.57 5.20
C PHE A 87 5.50 -7.70 6.07
N GLY A 88 5.06 -7.81 7.33
CA GLY A 88 5.52 -8.83 8.26
C GLY A 88 5.02 -10.25 7.96
N TYR A 89 4.18 -10.44 6.94
CA TYR A 89 3.81 -11.77 6.45
C TYR A 89 4.81 -12.35 5.45
N MET A 90 5.91 -11.66 5.16
CA MET A 90 6.88 -12.02 4.13
C MET A 90 7.51 -13.40 4.39
N ASP A 91 8.12 -13.61 5.53
CA ASP A 91 8.73 -14.89 5.90
C ASP A 91 7.69 -16.01 6.12
N PRO A 92 6.57 -15.78 6.82
CA PRO A 92 5.47 -16.73 6.91
C PRO A 92 4.96 -17.21 5.55
N THR A 93 4.77 -16.29 4.59
CA THR A 93 4.30 -16.64 3.23
C THR A 93 5.29 -17.55 2.51
N ASN A 94 6.59 -17.20 2.49
CA ASN A 94 7.61 -18.02 1.84
C ASN A 94 7.76 -19.39 2.50
N LYS A 95 7.69 -19.45 3.83
CA LYS A 95 7.76 -20.71 4.59
C LYS A 95 6.60 -21.64 4.25
N VAL A 96 5.37 -21.13 4.18
CA VAL A 96 4.21 -21.94 3.78
C VAL A 96 4.26 -22.32 2.30
N ALA A 97 4.68 -21.40 1.43
CA ALA A 97 4.75 -21.65 -0.02
C ALA A 97 5.66 -22.84 -0.38
N LYS A 98 6.73 -23.05 0.40
CA LYS A 98 7.62 -24.21 0.27
C LYS A 98 6.87 -25.54 0.36
N ASP A 99 5.92 -25.63 1.29
CA ASP A 99 5.19 -26.88 1.57
C ASP A 99 3.97 -27.06 0.66
N PHE A 100 3.54 -26.01 -0.04
CA PHE A 100 2.36 -25.99 -0.91
C PHE A 100 2.69 -25.51 -2.34
N PRO A 101 3.51 -26.23 -3.12
CA PRO A 101 4.02 -25.74 -4.41
C PRO A 101 2.93 -25.51 -5.47
N ASN A 102 1.75 -26.11 -5.32
CA ASN A 102 0.63 -25.94 -6.23
C ASN A 102 -0.26 -24.72 -5.89
N VAL A 103 -0.17 -24.19 -4.68
CA VAL A 103 -0.87 -22.98 -4.27
C VAL A 103 -0.06 -21.76 -4.70
N LYS A 104 -0.73 -20.72 -5.21
CA LYS A 104 -0.09 -19.46 -5.56
C LYS A 104 -0.24 -18.46 -4.40
N PHE A 105 0.80 -17.69 -4.16
CA PHE A 105 0.85 -16.70 -3.10
C PHE A 105 1.18 -15.34 -3.69
N GLU A 106 0.40 -14.35 -3.31
CA GLU A 106 0.59 -12.94 -3.65
C GLU A 106 0.84 -12.17 -2.35
N HIS A 107 2.07 -11.73 -2.16
CA HIS A 107 2.48 -11.06 -0.92
C HIS A 107 2.64 -9.55 -1.12
N ALA A 108 1.90 -8.76 -0.33
CA ALA A 108 1.93 -7.30 -0.36
C ALA A 108 3.19 -6.74 0.30
N THR A 109 3.80 -5.75 -0.35
CA THR A 109 4.89 -4.91 0.16
C THR A 109 6.22 -5.61 0.49
N GLY A 110 6.28 -6.93 0.31
CA GLY A 110 7.52 -7.69 0.51
C GLY A 110 8.44 -7.69 -0.71
N TYR A 111 9.61 -8.29 -0.54
CA TYR A 111 10.63 -8.42 -1.60
C TYR A 111 11.17 -9.85 -1.77
N LYS A 112 10.82 -10.79 -0.87
CA LYS A 112 11.26 -12.18 -0.94
C LYS A 112 10.32 -13.00 -1.82
N ARG A 113 10.88 -13.67 -2.80
CA ARG A 113 10.23 -14.62 -3.72
C ARG A 113 11.08 -15.89 -3.80
N GLU A 114 11.22 -16.58 -2.67
CA GLU A 114 12.13 -17.72 -2.51
C GLU A 114 11.65 -18.97 -3.25
N HIS A 115 10.35 -19.01 -3.61
CA HIS A 115 9.72 -20.12 -4.31
C HIS A 115 8.97 -19.65 -5.55
N SER A 116 8.93 -20.45 -6.59
CA SER A 116 8.33 -20.12 -7.90
C SER A 116 6.82 -19.87 -7.86
N ASN A 117 6.16 -20.17 -6.74
CA ASN A 117 4.75 -19.94 -6.47
C ASN A 117 4.46 -18.70 -5.61
N VAL A 118 5.45 -17.86 -5.35
CA VAL A 118 5.31 -16.60 -4.62
C VAL A 118 5.57 -15.43 -5.53
N SER A 119 4.59 -14.54 -5.66
CA SER A 119 4.75 -13.19 -6.24
C SER A 119 4.73 -12.14 -5.14
N THR A 120 5.32 -10.99 -5.41
CA THR A 120 5.21 -9.80 -4.56
C THR A 120 4.57 -8.66 -5.34
N TYR A 121 3.83 -7.82 -4.62
CA TYR A 121 3.25 -6.61 -5.18
C TYR A 121 3.28 -5.48 -4.15
N SER A 122 3.44 -4.26 -4.63
CA SER A 122 3.38 -3.05 -3.82
C SER A 122 2.91 -1.89 -4.67
N ALA A 123 2.49 -0.81 -4.02
CA ALA A 123 2.17 0.42 -4.69
C ALA A 123 3.26 1.48 -4.47
N ARG A 124 3.43 2.39 -5.45
CA ARG A 124 4.32 3.55 -5.34
C ARG A 124 3.66 4.65 -4.51
N PHE A 125 3.34 4.33 -3.24
CA PHE A 125 2.67 5.25 -2.31
C PHE A 125 3.37 6.60 -2.23
N TYR A 126 4.69 6.62 -2.37
CA TYR A 126 5.50 7.83 -2.33
C TYR A 126 5.10 8.85 -3.42
N GLN A 127 4.51 8.43 -4.54
CA GLN A 127 3.98 9.35 -5.54
C GLN A 127 2.78 10.13 -4.98
N GLY A 128 1.86 9.44 -4.29
CA GLY A 128 0.78 10.09 -3.56
C GLY A 128 1.32 11.01 -2.45
N ARG A 129 2.33 10.55 -1.67
CA ARG A 129 2.99 11.39 -0.65
C ARG A 129 3.59 12.68 -1.23
N THR A 130 4.12 12.63 -2.44
CA THR A 130 4.62 13.82 -3.15
C THR A 130 3.49 14.84 -3.39
N LEU A 131 2.32 14.37 -3.81
CA LEU A 131 1.14 15.24 -3.97
C LEU A 131 0.69 15.85 -2.65
N LEU A 132 0.61 15.03 -1.58
CA LEU A 132 0.28 15.51 -0.24
C LEU A 132 1.30 16.54 0.26
N GLY A 133 2.58 16.32 0.02
CA GLY A 133 3.65 17.27 0.37
C GLY A 133 3.52 18.61 -0.34
N HIS A 134 3.20 18.60 -1.64
CA HIS A 134 2.94 19.82 -2.39
C HIS A 134 1.73 20.59 -1.82
N ILE A 135 0.65 19.89 -1.49
CA ILE A 135 -0.53 20.51 -0.84
C ILE A 135 -0.13 21.08 0.52
N ALA A 136 0.55 20.30 1.35
CA ALA A 136 0.97 20.71 2.69
C ALA A 136 1.86 21.95 2.66
N GLY A 137 2.79 22.02 1.71
CA GLY A 137 3.66 23.18 1.52
C GLY A 137 2.90 24.47 1.24
N ASN A 138 1.77 24.38 0.54
CA ASN A 138 0.91 25.54 0.25
C ASN A 138 -0.07 25.88 1.37
N MET A 139 -0.44 24.90 2.20
CA MET A 139 -1.52 25.05 3.21
C MET A 139 -1.02 25.32 4.62
N THR A 140 0.21 24.92 4.96
CA THR A 140 0.77 25.15 6.30
C THR A 140 1.01 26.64 6.58
N LYS A 141 0.75 27.04 7.83
CA LYS A 141 1.04 28.38 8.37
C LYS A 141 2.19 28.34 9.39
N THR A 142 2.39 27.22 10.04
CA THR A 142 3.43 27.05 11.07
C THR A 142 4.74 26.52 10.51
N ASN A 143 4.76 26.11 9.23
CA ASN A 143 5.87 25.39 8.59
C ASN A 143 6.20 24.04 9.28
N THR A 144 5.27 23.49 10.05
CA THR A 144 5.46 22.24 10.79
C THR A 144 4.40 21.23 10.37
N ILE A 145 4.85 20.13 9.80
CA ILE A 145 4.02 18.99 9.41
C ILE A 145 4.26 17.87 10.42
N GLY A 146 3.19 17.33 11.00
CA GLY A 146 3.24 16.16 11.86
C GLY A 146 2.98 14.88 11.06
N TYR A 147 3.80 13.87 11.23
CA TYR A 147 3.68 12.58 10.55
C TYR A 147 3.64 11.44 11.57
N ILE A 148 2.55 10.69 11.58
CA ILE A 148 2.38 9.49 12.40
C ILE A 148 2.88 8.31 11.57
N ALA A 149 3.93 7.64 12.06
CA ALA A 149 4.60 6.54 11.37
C ALA A 149 4.41 5.22 12.13
N SER A 150 4.17 4.14 11.38
CA SER A 150 3.92 2.81 11.91
C SER A 150 5.22 2.10 12.32
N PHE A 151 5.99 1.64 11.36
CA PHE A 151 7.26 0.92 11.56
C PHE A 151 8.38 1.52 10.70
N PRO A 152 9.64 1.51 11.16
CA PRO A 152 10.77 2.11 10.46
C PRO A 152 11.28 1.23 9.31
N ILE A 153 10.40 0.90 8.39
CA ILE A 153 10.71 0.14 7.17
C ILE A 153 10.90 1.09 5.98
N PRO A 154 11.61 0.67 4.91
CA PRO A 154 11.91 1.53 3.76
C PRO A 154 10.68 2.18 3.13
N GLU A 155 9.54 1.50 3.07
CA GLU A 155 8.29 2.03 2.53
C GLU A 155 7.82 3.28 3.29
N VAL A 156 7.83 3.23 4.62
CA VAL A 156 7.39 4.33 5.49
C VAL A 156 8.37 5.49 5.42
N ILE A 157 9.68 5.19 5.52
CA ILE A 157 10.76 6.20 5.42
C ILE A 157 10.71 6.91 4.06
N ARG A 158 10.54 6.18 2.99
CA ARG A 158 10.41 6.72 1.63
C ARG A 158 9.20 7.65 1.50
N GLY A 159 8.07 7.29 2.11
CA GLY A 159 6.87 8.12 2.13
C GLY A 159 7.09 9.45 2.87
N ILE A 160 7.72 9.42 4.05
CA ILE A 160 8.10 10.60 4.82
C ILE A 160 9.00 11.52 3.98
N ASN A 161 10.02 10.93 3.36
CA ASN A 161 10.98 11.67 2.54
C ASN A 161 10.34 12.32 1.32
N ALA A 162 9.52 11.59 0.57
CA ALA A 162 8.82 12.11 -0.60
C ALA A 162 7.92 13.30 -0.27
N MET A 163 7.18 13.20 0.84
CA MET A 163 6.32 14.27 1.34
C MET A 163 7.14 15.50 1.74
N THR A 164 8.21 15.30 2.54
CA THR A 164 9.05 16.41 3.02
C THR A 164 9.72 17.14 1.86
N LEU A 165 10.29 16.40 0.89
CA LEU A 165 10.90 16.99 -0.30
C LEU A 165 9.92 17.81 -1.12
N ALA A 166 8.72 17.32 -1.33
CA ALA A 166 7.69 18.02 -2.08
C ALA A 166 7.21 19.29 -1.35
N ALA A 167 7.03 19.22 -0.03
CA ALA A 167 6.65 20.38 0.78
C ALA A 167 7.76 21.44 0.78
N GLN A 168 9.02 21.04 0.88
CA GLN A 168 10.16 21.97 0.84
C GLN A 168 10.43 22.59 -0.52
N LYS A 169 10.00 21.96 -1.62
CA LYS A 169 10.00 22.63 -2.95
C LYS A 169 9.07 23.85 -2.99
N VAL A 170 7.99 23.83 -2.21
CA VAL A 170 7.07 24.96 -2.06
C VAL A 170 7.59 25.97 -1.04
N ASN A 171 8.03 25.48 0.12
CA ASN A 171 8.54 26.32 1.20
C ASN A 171 9.73 25.61 1.90
N PRO A 172 10.96 26.05 1.65
CA PRO A 172 12.17 25.39 2.17
C PRO A 172 12.32 25.45 3.70
N ASN A 173 11.52 26.25 4.39
CA ASN A 173 11.54 26.33 5.85
C ASN A 173 10.70 25.24 6.54
N ILE A 174 9.96 24.44 5.78
CA ILE A 174 9.11 23.38 6.31
C ILE A 174 9.97 22.31 6.97
N LYS A 175 9.47 21.85 8.12
CA LYS A 175 10.00 20.74 8.88
C LYS A 175 8.93 19.68 9.11
N THR A 176 9.34 18.43 9.10
CA THR A 176 8.50 17.27 9.35
C THR A 176 8.89 16.66 10.69
N LYS A 177 7.94 16.62 11.63
CA LYS A 177 8.09 15.94 12.92
C LYS A 177 7.44 14.57 12.86
N ILE A 178 8.12 13.55 13.39
CA ILE A 178 7.69 12.16 13.31
C ILE A 178 7.38 11.64 14.71
N ILE A 179 6.26 10.92 14.84
CA ILE A 179 6.00 10.05 15.99
C ILE A 179 5.81 8.62 15.48
N TRP A 180 6.64 7.71 15.96
CA TRP A 180 6.57 6.28 15.68
C TRP A 180 5.67 5.61 16.70
N VAL A 181 4.61 4.92 16.24
CA VAL A 181 3.63 4.26 17.12
C VAL A 181 3.83 2.74 17.22
N PHE A 182 4.67 2.15 16.38
CA PHE A 182 5.00 0.73 16.35
C PHE A 182 3.77 -0.18 16.26
N THR A 183 2.80 0.25 15.46
CA THR A 183 1.61 -0.53 15.11
C THR A 183 1.09 -0.05 13.76
N TRP A 184 0.40 -0.94 13.03
CA TRP A 184 -0.34 -0.55 11.83
C TRP A 184 -1.70 0.06 12.19
N TYR A 185 -2.38 -0.49 13.19
CA TYR A 185 -3.72 -0.08 13.59
C TYR A 185 -3.87 -0.07 15.11
N ASP A 186 -3.97 1.09 15.67
CA ASP A 186 -4.30 1.33 17.09
C ASP A 186 -4.88 2.75 17.21
N PRO A 187 -6.23 2.91 17.12
CA PRO A 187 -6.87 4.24 17.14
C PRO A 187 -6.49 5.10 18.34
N GLY A 188 -6.24 4.47 19.50
CA GLY A 188 -5.81 5.18 20.72
C GLY A 188 -4.44 5.81 20.56
N LYS A 189 -3.43 4.99 20.22
CA LYS A 189 -2.05 5.47 19.98
C LYS A 189 -1.97 6.47 18.83
N GLU A 190 -2.74 6.23 17.77
CA GLU A 190 -2.77 7.12 16.61
C GLU A 190 -3.36 8.50 16.96
N SER A 191 -4.43 8.52 17.77
CA SER A 191 -5.02 9.78 18.28
C SER A 191 -4.08 10.53 19.22
N GLU A 192 -3.41 9.82 20.13
CA GLU A 192 -2.41 10.40 21.04
C GLU A 192 -1.22 10.99 20.28
N ALA A 193 -0.72 10.28 19.26
CA ALA A 193 0.35 10.76 18.41
C ALA A 193 -0.06 12.01 17.62
N ALA A 194 -1.28 12.03 17.06
CA ALA A 194 -1.82 13.20 16.37
C ALA A 194 -1.87 14.41 17.30
N GLN A 195 -2.41 14.24 18.51
CA GLN A 195 -2.48 15.33 19.50
C GLN A 195 -1.09 15.83 19.91
N ALA A 196 -0.16 14.92 20.18
CA ALA A 196 1.21 15.29 20.55
C ALA A 196 1.94 16.07 19.45
N LEU A 197 1.70 15.74 18.17
CA LEU A 197 2.26 16.49 17.04
C LEU A 197 1.64 17.89 16.94
N ILE A 198 0.33 18.01 17.15
CA ILE A 198 -0.39 19.28 17.18
C ILE A 198 0.13 20.16 18.32
N ASP A 199 0.31 19.62 19.52
CA ASP A 199 0.86 20.32 20.69
C ASP A 199 2.31 20.80 20.44
N GLN A 200 3.03 20.13 19.55
CA GLN A 200 4.36 20.53 19.09
C GLN A 200 4.35 21.56 17.94
N GLY A 201 3.18 22.07 17.57
CA GLY A 201 3.01 23.13 16.58
C GLY A 201 2.72 22.65 15.15
N ALA A 202 2.46 21.37 14.93
CA ALA A 202 2.01 20.91 13.63
C ALA A 202 0.60 21.41 13.33
N ASP A 203 0.41 22.04 12.17
CA ASP A 203 -0.88 22.48 11.68
C ASP A 203 -1.39 21.64 10.49
N ILE A 204 -0.64 20.60 10.16
CA ILE A 204 -1.02 19.55 9.19
C ILE A 204 -0.61 18.20 9.75
N ILE A 205 -1.53 17.23 9.77
CA ILE A 205 -1.30 15.87 10.23
C ILE A 205 -1.37 14.91 9.05
N MET A 206 -0.33 14.09 8.92
CA MET A 206 -0.25 12.95 8.03
C MET A 206 -0.07 11.67 8.82
N GLN A 207 -0.45 10.55 8.22
CA GLN A 207 -0.30 9.24 8.83
C GLN A 207 0.13 8.19 7.82
N HIS A 208 0.86 7.19 8.31
CA HIS A 208 1.06 5.89 7.67
C HIS A 208 0.66 4.80 8.67
N THR A 209 -0.56 4.95 9.18
CA THR A 209 -1.31 4.06 10.05
C THR A 209 -2.74 4.00 9.53
N ASP A 210 -3.57 3.08 10.03
CA ASP A 210 -4.74 2.64 9.29
C ASP A 210 -6.07 3.19 9.82
N SER A 211 -6.10 3.74 11.06
CA SER A 211 -7.36 4.23 11.63
C SER A 211 -7.72 5.65 11.18
N THR A 212 -8.99 5.99 11.33
CA THR A 212 -9.49 7.35 11.12
C THR A 212 -9.25 8.30 12.29
N ALA A 213 -8.66 7.81 13.40
CA ALA A 213 -8.47 8.60 14.61
C ALA A 213 -7.59 9.84 14.40
N PRO A 214 -6.48 9.82 13.62
CA PRO A 214 -5.68 11.01 13.38
C PRO A 214 -6.43 12.13 12.68
N VAL A 215 -7.20 11.81 11.63
CA VAL A 215 -7.94 12.85 10.90
C VAL A 215 -9.07 13.45 11.75
N GLN A 216 -9.71 12.63 12.60
CA GLN A 216 -10.72 13.12 13.55
C GLN A 216 -10.11 13.98 14.66
N THR A 217 -8.92 13.64 15.14
CA THR A 217 -8.17 14.44 16.12
C THR A 217 -7.77 15.78 15.52
N ALA A 218 -7.27 15.78 14.28
CA ALA A 218 -6.93 16.99 13.55
C ALA A 218 -8.16 17.91 13.36
N GLU A 219 -9.32 17.37 13.01
CA GLU A 219 -10.55 18.14 12.85
C GLU A 219 -10.98 18.79 14.17
N LYS A 220 -10.93 18.06 15.28
CA LYS A 220 -11.26 18.61 16.63
C LYS A 220 -10.32 19.75 17.01
N ALA A 221 -9.05 19.66 16.63
CA ALA A 221 -8.05 20.69 16.89
C ALA A 221 -8.08 21.85 15.88
N GLY A 222 -8.86 21.76 14.82
CA GLY A 222 -8.94 22.79 13.79
C GLY A 222 -7.71 22.88 12.87
N VAL A 223 -6.96 21.79 12.72
CA VAL A 223 -5.81 21.68 11.82
C VAL A 223 -6.13 20.81 10.62
N TRP A 224 -5.31 20.88 9.57
CA TRP A 224 -5.49 20.09 8.36
C TRP A 224 -5.00 18.66 8.51
N SER A 225 -5.52 17.76 7.71
CA SER A 225 -5.09 16.37 7.65
C SER A 225 -5.23 15.77 6.26
N PHE A 226 -4.69 14.57 6.12
CA PHE A 226 -4.82 13.74 4.91
C PHE A 226 -5.25 12.32 5.26
N GLY A 227 -6.10 11.73 4.44
CA GLY A 227 -6.49 10.33 4.59
C GLY A 227 -5.41 9.38 4.07
N GLN A 228 -5.39 8.18 4.63
CA GLN A 228 -4.44 7.10 4.31
C GLN A 228 -5.18 5.88 3.77
N ALA A 229 -4.68 5.36 2.65
CA ALA A 229 -5.11 4.16 1.94
C ALA A 229 -6.54 4.24 1.37
N SER A 230 -7.47 4.92 2.00
CA SER A 230 -8.85 5.12 1.54
C SER A 230 -9.30 6.58 1.68
N ASP A 231 -10.45 6.92 1.08
CA ASP A 231 -11.05 8.24 1.28
C ASP A 231 -11.59 8.39 2.70
N MET A 232 -10.88 9.18 3.51
CA MET A 232 -11.25 9.48 4.89
C MET A 232 -12.01 10.80 5.06
N GLN A 233 -12.34 11.50 3.97
CA GLN A 233 -12.98 12.82 4.05
C GLN A 233 -14.31 12.80 4.82
N ARG A 234 -15.08 11.72 4.72
CA ARG A 234 -16.35 11.57 5.45
C ARG A 234 -16.21 11.56 6.98
N PHE A 235 -15.02 11.22 7.50
CA PHE A 235 -14.76 11.14 8.96
C PHE A 235 -14.28 12.46 9.54
N ALA A 236 -13.74 13.34 8.70
CA ALA A 236 -13.23 14.65 9.08
C ALA A 236 -13.35 15.64 7.91
N PRO A 237 -14.59 15.99 7.48
CA PRO A 237 -14.80 16.75 6.25
C PRO A 237 -14.26 18.17 6.26
N LYS A 238 -14.04 18.74 7.45
CA LYS A 238 -13.46 20.09 7.63
C LYS A 238 -11.95 20.08 7.71
N SER A 239 -11.33 18.94 7.94
CA SER A 239 -9.89 18.77 8.14
C SER A 239 -9.20 18.10 6.96
N VAL A 240 -9.80 17.02 6.41
CA VAL A 240 -9.18 16.25 5.35
C VAL A 240 -9.14 17.03 4.06
N LEU A 241 -7.93 17.36 3.57
CA LEU A 241 -7.71 18.06 2.32
C LEU A 241 -7.88 17.15 1.11
N THR A 242 -7.42 15.91 1.21
CA THR A 242 -7.61 14.79 0.28
C THR A 242 -7.08 13.52 0.95
N SER A 243 -7.16 12.39 0.25
CA SER A 243 -6.64 11.10 0.71
C SER A 243 -5.81 10.43 -0.39
N ILE A 244 -4.78 9.66 0.00
CA ILE A 244 -4.21 8.65 -0.90
C ILE A 244 -5.16 7.46 -0.88
N ILE A 245 -5.49 6.91 -2.04
CA ILE A 245 -6.32 5.73 -2.19
C ILE A 245 -5.49 4.63 -2.84
N ASP A 246 -5.52 3.45 -2.22
CA ASP A 246 -4.86 2.25 -2.74
C ASP A 246 -5.91 1.40 -3.46
N ASP A 247 -5.86 1.36 -4.79
CA ASP A 247 -6.81 0.54 -5.57
C ASP A 247 -6.18 -0.81 -5.94
N TRP A 248 -6.47 -1.82 -5.12
CA TRP A 248 -6.01 -3.19 -5.31
C TRP A 248 -6.91 -4.00 -6.25
N ALA A 249 -8.12 -3.54 -6.53
CA ALA A 249 -9.15 -4.32 -7.20
C ALA A 249 -8.73 -4.82 -8.60
N PRO A 250 -8.17 -4.00 -9.50
CA PRO A 250 -7.75 -4.46 -10.82
C PRO A 250 -6.67 -5.54 -10.73
N TYR A 251 -5.67 -5.36 -9.85
CA TYR A 251 -4.59 -6.31 -9.64
C TYR A 251 -5.12 -7.65 -9.12
N TYR A 252 -5.96 -7.63 -8.10
CA TYR A 252 -6.50 -8.86 -7.50
C TYR A 252 -7.34 -9.66 -8.48
N VAL A 253 -8.21 -8.99 -9.24
CA VAL A 253 -9.02 -9.65 -10.26
C VAL A 253 -8.15 -10.25 -11.36
N GLU A 254 -7.13 -9.53 -11.83
CA GLU A 254 -6.18 -10.04 -12.83
C GLU A 254 -5.46 -11.29 -12.33
N ARG A 255 -4.88 -11.24 -11.11
CA ARG A 255 -4.12 -12.36 -10.55
C ARG A 255 -4.98 -13.58 -10.31
N ALA A 256 -6.20 -13.40 -9.78
CA ALA A 256 -7.16 -14.48 -9.59
C ALA A 256 -7.57 -15.14 -10.92
N LYS A 257 -7.87 -14.34 -11.94
CA LYS A 257 -8.15 -14.85 -13.29
C LYS A 257 -6.95 -15.55 -13.91
N ALA A 258 -5.74 -15.06 -13.69
CA ALA A 258 -4.53 -15.71 -14.17
C ALA A 258 -4.34 -17.10 -13.57
N VAL A 259 -4.63 -17.29 -12.27
CA VAL A 259 -4.63 -18.63 -11.66
C VAL A 259 -5.73 -19.50 -12.25
N GLN A 260 -6.96 -18.98 -12.37
CA GLN A 260 -8.10 -19.71 -12.93
C GLN A 260 -7.85 -20.20 -14.35
N ASN A 261 -7.16 -19.40 -15.17
CA ASN A 261 -6.87 -19.69 -16.57
C ASN A 261 -5.54 -20.43 -16.76
N GLY A 262 -4.78 -20.72 -15.70
CA GLY A 262 -3.48 -21.38 -15.78
C GLY A 262 -2.36 -20.53 -16.39
N THR A 263 -2.54 -19.22 -16.46
CA THR A 263 -1.57 -18.26 -17.03
C THR A 263 -0.76 -17.52 -15.98
N TRP A 264 -1.00 -17.79 -14.69
CA TRP A 264 -0.28 -17.15 -13.60
C TRP A 264 1.24 -17.39 -13.70
N LYS A 265 2.01 -16.34 -13.53
CA LYS A 265 3.48 -16.38 -13.47
C LYS A 265 3.95 -15.61 -12.23
N GLN A 266 5.07 -16.06 -11.68
CA GLN A 266 5.75 -15.30 -10.63
C GLN A 266 6.15 -13.93 -11.16
N GLN A 267 5.90 -12.89 -10.39
CA GLN A 267 6.28 -11.52 -10.74
C GLN A 267 6.55 -10.69 -9.48
N ASP A 268 7.18 -9.54 -9.71
CA ASP A 268 7.33 -8.44 -8.77
C ASP A 268 6.64 -7.22 -9.37
N THR A 269 5.58 -6.76 -8.73
CA THR A 269 4.77 -5.65 -9.23
C THR A 269 4.92 -4.44 -8.32
N TRP A 270 5.28 -3.31 -8.91
CA TRP A 270 5.36 -2.04 -8.19
C TRP A 270 4.70 -0.94 -9.01
N HIS A 271 3.39 -0.86 -8.93
CA HIS A 271 2.54 0.04 -9.69
C HIS A 271 2.28 1.35 -8.92
N GLY A 272 1.94 2.41 -9.64
CA GLY A 272 1.72 3.73 -9.05
C GLY A 272 0.50 4.45 -9.62
N LEU A 273 0.63 5.77 -9.76
CA LEU A 273 -0.40 6.63 -10.34
C LEU A 273 -0.72 6.29 -11.80
N GLN A 274 0.27 5.84 -12.56
CA GLN A 274 0.10 5.50 -13.97
C GLN A 274 -0.84 4.32 -14.17
N GLU A 275 -0.68 3.28 -13.37
CA GLU A 275 -1.49 2.06 -13.45
C GLU A 275 -2.77 2.13 -12.61
N GLY A 276 -2.94 3.22 -11.85
CA GLY A 276 -4.10 3.44 -10.99
C GLY A 276 -4.09 2.68 -9.68
N MET A 277 -2.99 2.00 -9.33
CA MET A 277 -2.87 1.33 -8.01
C MET A 277 -2.75 2.35 -6.87
N VAL A 278 -2.27 3.56 -7.18
CA VAL A 278 -2.35 4.74 -6.33
C VAL A 278 -3.28 5.74 -7.00
N ALA A 279 -4.26 6.22 -6.28
CA ALA A 279 -5.20 7.26 -6.71
C ALA A 279 -5.33 8.34 -5.62
N MET A 280 -5.96 9.45 -5.98
CA MET A 280 -6.27 10.53 -5.04
C MET A 280 -7.76 10.61 -4.80
N GLY A 281 -8.13 10.84 -3.55
CA GLY A 281 -9.50 11.13 -3.16
C GLY A 281 -9.96 12.52 -3.59
N PRO A 282 -11.22 12.86 -3.29
CA PRO A 282 -11.74 14.20 -3.57
C PRO A 282 -10.89 15.28 -2.90
N TYR A 283 -10.72 16.41 -3.60
CA TYR A 283 -10.02 17.58 -3.05
C TYR A 283 -10.98 18.48 -2.28
N ASN A 284 -10.59 18.87 -1.08
CA ASN A 284 -11.34 19.81 -0.28
C ASN A 284 -11.31 21.20 -0.90
N SER A 285 -12.48 21.85 -1.02
CA SER A 285 -12.60 23.19 -1.60
C SER A 285 -11.80 24.28 -0.87
N ALA A 286 -11.44 24.04 0.41
CA ALA A 286 -10.57 24.92 1.17
C ALA A 286 -9.18 25.11 0.55
N MET A 287 -8.73 24.18 -0.31
CA MET A 287 -7.48 24.30 -1.07
C MET A 287 -7.54 25.41 -2.13
N GLY A 288 -8.74 25.77 -2.58
CA GLY A 288 -8.94 26.73 -3.67
C GLY A 288 -8.65 26.12 -5.06
N ALA A 289 -9.35 26.63 -6.08
CA ALA A 289 -9.31 26.06 -7.42
C ALA A 289 -7.90 26.09 -8.07
N LYS A 290 -7.07 27.06 -7.73
CA LYS A 290 -5.72 27.19 -8.27
C LYS A 290 -4.83 26.04 -7.79
N LEU A 291 -4.78 25.80 -6.48
CA LEU A 291 -3.97 24.71 -5.91
C LEU A 291 -4.46 23.34 -6.38
N ILE A 292 -5.77 23.14 -6.46
CA ILE A 292 -6.34 21.88 -6.97
C ILE A 292 -5.83 21.60 -8.40
N LYS A 293 -5.88 22.58 -9.29
CA LYS A 293 -5.36 22.43 -10.67
C LYS A 293 -3.86 22.15 -10.71
N GLU A 294 -3.07 22.78 -9.85
CA GLU A 294 -1.62 22.53 -9.73
C GLU A 294 -1.35 21.08 -9.32
N VAL A 295 -2.10 20.57 -8.34
CA VAL A 295 -1.97 19.20 -7.86
C VAL A 295 -2.40 18.19 -8.92
N GLU A 296 -3.52 18.42 -9.61
CA GLU A 296 -3.98 17.59 -10.73
C GLU A 296 -2.94 17.53 -11.86
N GLN A 297 -2.28 18.66 -12.16
CA GLN A 297 -1.21 18.68 -13.15
C GLN A 297 0.03 17.91 -12.67
N LEU A 298 0.43 18.09 -11.41
CA LEU A 298 1.55 17.34 -10.81
C LEU A 298 1.27 15.84 -10.80
N GLN A 299 0.02 15.43 -10.52
CA GLN A 299 -0.39 14.03 -10.59
C GLN A 299 -0.20 13.44 -11.98
N LYS A 300 -0.61 14.17 -13.04
CA LYS A 300 -0.39 13.76 -14.44
C LYS A 300 1.10 13.69 -14.78
N ASP A 301 1.88 14.65 -14.32
CA ASP A 301 3.32 14.69 -14.58
C ASP A 301 4.06 13.54 -13.87
N LEU A 302 3.65 13.17 -12.64
CA LEU A 302 4.18 11.99 -11.93
C LEU A 302 3.76 10.69 -12.62
N ALA A 303 2.49 10.56 -13.01
CA ALA A 303 1.98 9.38 -13.68
C ALA A 303 2.67 9.14 -15.04
N SER A 304 2.97 10.18 -15.78
CA SER A 304 3.65 10.08 -17.08
C SER A 304 5.17 10.01 -16.99
N GLY A 305 5.75 10.11 -15.79
CA GLY A 305 7.21 10.15 -15.60
C GLY A 305 7.87 11.50 -15.96
N LYS A 306 7.09 12.52 -16.31
CA LYS A 306 7.59 13.87 -16.58
C LYS A 306 8.10 14.56 -15.31
N ALA A 307 7.50 14.25 -14.15
CA ALA A 307 8.00 14.59 -12.83
C ALA A 307 8.38 13.33 -12.05
N ASN A 308 9.30 13.47 -11.12
CA ASN A 308 9.70 12.39 -10.23
C ASN A 308 9.79 12.89 -8.79
N SER A 309 9.41 12.03 -7.83
CA SER A 309 9.44 12.34 -6.41
C SER A 309 10.85 12.58 -5.88
N PHE A 310 11.84 11.87 -6.42
CA PHE A 310 13.22 11.82 -5.95
C PHE A 310 14.23 12.23 -7.04
N THR A 311 14.06 13.42 -7.57
CA THR A 311 15.04 14.04 -8.48
C THR A 311 16.01 14.91 -7.65
N GLY A 312 17.31 14.69 -7.82
CA GLY A 312 18.38 15.35 -7.08
C GLY A 312 18.61 16.82 -7.50
N PRO A 313 19.38 17.56 -6.70
CA PRO A 313 20.16 17.05 -5.55
C PRO A 313 19.28 16.80 -4.31
N ILE A 314 19.45 15.66 -3.66
CA ILE A 314 18.80 15.30 -2.40
C ILE A 314 19.86 14.98 -1.37
N TYR A 315 19.72 15.54 -0.18
CA TYR A 315 20.67 15.38 0.93
C TYR A 315 19.97 14.73 2.13
N ASP A 316 20.73 13.93 2.89
CA ASP A 316 20.28 13.45 4.18
C ASP A 316 20.36 14.56 5.27
N GLN A 317 19.96 14.25 6.50
CA GLN A 317 20.00 15.17 7.64
C GLN A 317 21.43 15.66 7.96
N LYS A 318 22.45 14.89 7.60
CA LYS A 318 23.87 15.19 7.85
C LYS A 318 24.52 15.96 6.70
N GLY A 319 23.79 16.17 5.60
CA GLY A 319 24.27 16.84 4.41
C GLY A 319 24.99 15.93 3.41
N ASN A 320 24.94 14.60 3.60
CA ASN A 320 25.43 13.67 2.59
C ASN A 320 24.46 13.57 1.42
N VAL A 321 25.02 13.39 0.21
CA VAL A 321 24.21 13.25 -1.01
C VAL A 321 23.56 11.88 -1.03
N ILE A 322 22.22 11.85 -1.15
CA ILE A 322 21.40 10.64 -1.40
C ILE A 322 21.20 10.47 -2.92
N VAL A 323 20.86 11.56 -3.61
CA VAL A 323 20.67 11.60 -5.07
C VAL A 323 21.43 12.80 -5.61
N ALA A 324 22.33 12.59 -6.57
CA ALA A 324 23.15 13.65 -7.14
C ALA A 324 22.33 14.62 -7.99
N ALA A 325 22.86 15.82 -8.24
CA ALA A 325 22.18 16.83 -9.07
C ALA A 325 21.96 16.31 -10.49
N GLY A 326 20.72 16.42 -10.98
CA GLY A 326 20.33 15.96 -12.31
C GLY A 326 20.01 14.46 -12.41
N GLU A 327 20.23 13.70 -11.34
CA GLU A 327 19.90 12.29 -11.28
C GLU A 327 18.52 12.07 -10.67
N THR A 328 17.97 10.88 -10.87
CA THR A 328 16.71 10.41 -10.26
C THR A 328 16.98 9.09 -9.57
N ALA A 329 16.46 8.93 -8.35
CA ALA A 329 16.57 7.69 -7.60
C ALA A 329 15.96 6.52 -8.38
N ASP A 330 16.71 5.44 -8.50
CA ASP A 330 16.23 4.19 -9.08
C ASP A 330 15.42 3.36 -8.07
N ASP A 331 14.78 2.30 -8.54
CA ASP A 331 13.96 1.42 -7.71
C ASP A 331 14.79 0.71 -6.62
N GLY A 332 16.08 0.46 -6.85
CA GLY A 332 16.96 -0.16 -5.86
C GLY A 332 17.20 0.77 -4.66
N LEU A 333 17.53 2.03 -4.92
CA LEU A 333 17.68 3.05 -3.87
C LEU A 333 16.36 3.27 -3.12
N LEU A 334 15.25 3.35 -3.86
CA LEU A 334 13.93 3.55 -3.26
C LEU A 334 13.50 2.36 -2.39
N ALA A 335 13.73 1.13 -2.84
CA ALA A 335 13.39 -0.07 -2.08
C ALA A 335 14.22 -0.24 -0.79
N GLY A 336 15.46 0.24 -0.79
CA GLY A 336 16.37 0.16 0.36
C GLY A 336 16.47 1.43 1.20
N MET A 337 15.58 2.42 1.01
CA MET A 337 15.68 3.72 1.68
C MET A 337 15.62 3.61 3.20
N SER A 338 16.68 4.00 3.88
CA SER A 338 16.85 3.83 5.34
C SER A 338 17.37 5.07 6.05
N VAL A 339 17.36 6.22 5.38
CA VAL A 339 17.82 7.51 5.94
C VAL A 339 16.76 8.58 5.69
N TYR A 340 16.67 9.55 6.57
CA TYR A 340 15.84 10.74 6.38
C TYR A 340 16.50 11.77 5.48
N VAL A 341 15.70 12.44 4.67
CA VAL A 341 16.12 13.65 3.97
C VAL A 341 16.22 14.84 4.92
N LYS A 342 17.00 15.84 4.52
CA LYS A 342 17.09 17.12 5.23
C LYS A 342 15.70 17.74 5.41
N GLY A 343 15.37 18.17 6.64
CA GLY A 343 14.09 18.76 7.02
C GLY A 343 13.17 17.84 7.79
N VAL A 344 13.45 16.55 7.85
CA VAL A 344 12.84 15.63 8.80
C VAL A 344 13.55 15.79 10.14
N GLU A 345 12.80 15.93 11.24
CA GLU A 345 13.33 16.06 12.60
C GLU A 345 13.28 14.72 13.33
N GLY A 346 14.31 14.45 14.13
CA GLY A 346 14.46 13.22 14.92
C GLY A 346 15.27 12.15 14.21
N ASP A 347 15.38 11.00 14.86
CA ASP A 347 16.10 9.83 14.39
C ASP A 347 15.14 8.73 13.95
N ILE A 348 15.60 7.86 13.06
CA ILE A 348 14.91 6.62 12.74
C ILE A 348 15.16 5.63 13.89
N PRO A 349 14.11 5.10 14.54
CA PRO A 349 14.28 4.07 15.58
C PRO A 349 14.99 2.83 15.03
N GLN A 350 15.81 2.21 15.90
CA GLN A 350 16.52 0.96 15.57
C GLN A 350 15.77 -0.26 16.09
#